data_62317a36b641912275f7c946b0f2db0a
#
_entry.id   62317a36b641912275f7c946b0f2db0a
#
_cell.length_a   1.000
_cell.length_b   1.000
_cell.length_c   1.000
_cell.angle_alpha   90.00
_cell.angle_beta   90.00
_cell.angle_gamma   90.00
#
_symmetry.space_group_name_H-M   'P 1'
#
loop_
_entity.id
_entity.type
_entity.pdbx_description
1 polymer ?
#
loop_
_entity_poly.entity_id
_entity_poly.type
_entity_poly.pdbx_seq_one_letter_code
_entity_poly.pdbx_strand_id
1 'polypeptide(L)'
;NPMLKNYVPAEAYTYLNAINTSGYSGLNATAKALRDAGMVYNCMDLAGDARTTCQASLAQPYQQKGLLQDAMKSAAGRLSQIQSLMGQINATTDQKAVQEIQARIGAENALLAHEMSQVQMLQGMADSEERIARSRERERQYQMLARTGKVADYLP
;
A
#
# COMPACT_ATOMS: atom_id res chain seq x y z
N ASN A 1 10.98 10.74 4.56
CA ASN A 1 10.81 10.85 6.01
C ASN A 1 11.42 9.63 6.69
N PRO A 2 12.49 9.78 7.52
CA PRO A 2 13.14 8.64 8.18
C PRO A 2 12.23 7.89 9.16
N MET A 3 11.18 8.51 9.67
CA MET A 3 10.20 7.84 10.52
C MET A 3 9.36 6.80 9.75
N LEU A 4 9.11 7.03 8.47
CA LEU A 4 8.37 6.08 7.62
C LEU A 4 9.14 4.78 7.40
N LYS A 5 10.46 4.84 7.32
CA LYS A 5 11.31 3.66 7.16
C LYS A 5 11.26 2.70 8.33
N ASN A 6 10.99 3.20 9.54
CA ASN A 6 10.96 2.38 10.75
C ASN A 6 9.63 1.63 10.94
N TYR A 7 8.56 2.07 10.29
CA TYR A 7 7.21 1.52 10.46
C TYR A 7 6.75 0.66 9.28
N VAL A 8 7.27 0.92 8.08
CA VAL A 8 6.97 0.11 6.90
C VAL A 8 7.98 -1.02 6.83
N PRO A 9 7.55 -2.29 6.65
CA PRO A 9 8.49 -3.39 6.48
C PRO A 9 9.42 -3.10 5.30
N ALA A 10 10.67 -3.51 5.41
CA ALA A 10 11.65 -3.34 4.33
C ALA A 10 11.14 -3.88 3.00
N GLU A 11 10.42 -5.02 3.03
CA GLU A 11 9.81 -5.63 1.86
C GLU A 11 8.75 -4.73 1.22
N ALA A 12 7.85 -4.16 2.02
CA ALA A 12 6.82 -3.24 1.52
C ALA A 12 7.44 -2.00 0.89
N TYR A 13 8.50 -1.47 1.50
CA TYR A 13 9.22 -0.32 0.96
C TYR A 13 9.88 -0.64 -0.38
N THR A 14 10.45 -1.83 -0.51
CA THR A 14 11.02 -2.33 -1.76
C THR A 14 9.96 -2.40 -2.87
N TYR A 15 8.78 -2.94 -2.56
CA TYR A 15 7.67 -3.00 -3.52
C TYR A 15 7.18 -1.61 -3.92
N LEU A 16 7.09 -0.68 -2.98
CA LEU A 16 6.67 0.69 -3.29
C LEU A 16 7.63 1.40 -4.25
N ASN A 17 8.94 1.07 -4.18
CA ASN A 17 9.95 1.65 -5.06
C ASN A 17 10.11 0.89 -6.38
N ALA A 18 9.77 -0.39 -6.43
CA ALA A 18 9.98 -1.25 -7.60
C ALA A 18 9.26 -0.73 -8.85
N ILE A 19 8.08 -0.15 -8.69
CA ILE A 19 7.31 0.40 -9.81
C ILE A 19 7.97 1.62 -10.44
N ASN A 20 8.76 2.38 -9.68
CA ASN A 20 9.45 3.57 -10.17
C ASN A 20 10.57 3.23 -11.18
N THR A 21 11.15 2.03 -11.05
CA THR A 21 12.22 1.56 -11.93
C THR A 21 11.72 0.61 -13.01
N SER A 22 10.73 -0.22 -12.70
CA SER A 22 10.29 -1.33 -13.55
C SER A 22 8.86 -1.17 -14.11
N GLY A 23 8.15 -0.10 -13.75
CA GLY A 23 6.76 0.08 -14.18
C GLY A 23 5.86 -1.05 -13.69
N TYR A 24 5.01 -1.57 -14.54
CA TYR A 24 4.05 -2.63 -14.17
C TYR A 24 4.72 -3.94 -13.72
N SER A 25 5.92 -4.24 -14.21
CA SER A 25 6.64 -5.44 -13.77
C SER A 25 7.11 -5.37 -12.32
N GLY A 26 7.12 -4.19 -11.72
CA GLY A 26 7.44 -3.98 -10.31
C GLY A 26 6.27 -4.22 -9.36
N LEU A 27 5.06 -4.47 -9.84
CA LEU A 27 3.90 -4.74 -9.00
C LEU A 27 4.05 -6.08 -8.27
N ASN A 28 3.63 -6.13 -7.00
CA ASN A 28 3.50 -7.42 -6.30
C ASN A 28 2.30 -8.20 -6.85
N ALA A 29 2.17 -9.47 -6.48
CA ALA A 29 1.16 -10.37 -7.05
C ALA A 29 -0.27 -9.86 -6.80
N THR A 30 -0.57 -9.41 -5.59
CA THR A 30 -1.89 -8.88 -5.22
C THR A 30 -2.21 -7.60 -6.01
N ALA A 31 -1.26 -6.68 -6.07
CA ALA A 31 -1.41 -5.42 -6.81
C ALA A 31 -1.58 -5.67 -8.32
N LYS A 32 -0.83 -6.63 -8.87
CA LYS A 32 -0.93 -7.01 -10.28
C LYS A 32 -2.32 -7.53 -10.62
N ALA A 33 -2.90 -8.37 -9.77
CA ALA A 33 -4.25 -8.88 -9.96
C ALA A 33 -5.28 -7.75 -9.93
N LEU A 34 -5.15 -6.81 -9.01
CA LEU A 34 -6.02 -5.64 -8.91
C LEU A 34 -5.92 -4.76 -10.16
N ARG A 35 -4.72 -4.51 -10.64
CA ARG A 35 -4.47 -3.73 -11.84
C ARG A 35 -5.07 -4.41 -13.07
N ASP A 36 -4.84 -5.69 -13.24
CA ASP A 36 -5.33 -6.44 -14.41
C ASP A 36 -6.87 -6.41 -14.48
N ALA A 37 -7.55 -6.43 -13.34
CA ALA A 37 -8.99 -6.33 -13.26
C ALA A 37 -9.53 -4.92 -13.60
N GLY A 38 -8.77 -3.87 -13.31
CA GLY A 38 -9.21 -2.47 -13.45
C GLY A 38 -8.48 -1.66 -14.51
N MET A 39 -7.60 -2.29 -15.30
CA MET A 39 -6.77 -1.56 -16.26
C MET A 39 -7.58 -1.05 -17.44
N VAL A 40 -7.44 0.25 -17.70
CA VAL A 40 -8.03 0.93 -18.87
C VAL A 40 -6.94 1.34 -19.87
N TYR A 41 -5.77 1.74 -19.38
CA TYR A 41 -4.67 2.25 -20.19
C TYR A 41 -3.34 1.68 -19.67
N ASN A 42 -2.46 1.24 -20.58
CA ASN A 42 -1.22 0.54 -20.23
C ASN A 42 0.07 1.27 -20.63
N CYS A 43 -0.03 2.49 -21.14
CA CYS A 43 1.13 3.31 -21.56
C CYS A 43 1.97 2.70 -22.68
N MET A 44 1.47 1.70 -23.42
CA MET A 44 2.25 1.00 -24.44
C MET A 44 2.50 1.83 -25.70
N ASP A 45 1.77 2.93 -25.90
CA ASP A 45 2.02 3.92 -26.95
C ASP A 45 3.23 4.79 -26.67
N LEU A 46 3.73 4.79 -25.43
CA LEU A 46 4.95 5.49 -25.03
C LEU A 46 6.16 4.54 -25.08
N ALA A 47 7.35 5.09 -25.06
CA ALA A 47 8.59 4.30 -25.12
C ALA A 47 9.60 4.82 -24.07
N GLY A 48 10.54 3.95 -23.67
CA GLY A 48 11.63 4.30 -22.77
C GLY A 48 11.14 4.80 -21.40
N ASP A 49 11.79 5.84 -20.91
CA ASP A 49 11.49 6.41 -19.59
C ASP A 49 10.08 7.00 -19.48
N ALA A 50 9.53 7.52 -20.59
CA ALA A 50 8.17 8.02 -20.61
C ALA A 50 7.16 6.90 -20.33
N ARG A 51 7.37 5.71 -20.88
CA ARG A 51 6.53 4.53 -20.60
C ARG A 51 6.65 4.13 -19.13
N THR A 52 7.87 4.01 -18.62
CA THR A 52 8.12 3.61 -17.22
C THR A 52 7.48 4.61 -16.24
N THR A 53 7.63 5.90 -16.47
CA THR A 53 7.04 6.94 -15.63
C THR A 53 5.52 6.89 -15.67
N CYS A 54 4.93 6.73 -16.85
CA CYS A 54 3.49 6.59 -17.02
C CYS A 54 2.96 5.36 -16.26
N GLN A 55 3.59 4.21 -16.45
CA GLN A 55 3.21 2.97 -15.79
C GLN A 55 3.36 3.07 -14.27
N ALA A 56 4.43 3.68 -13.77
CA ALA A 56 4.66 3.88 -12.34
C ALA A 56 3.54 4.73 -11.72
N SER A 57 3.18 5.82 -12.38
CA SER A 57 2.10 6.70 -11.92
C SER A 57 0.76 5.99 -11.83
N LEU A 58 0.40 5.21 -12.84
CA LEU A 58 -0.87 4.46 -12.88
C LEU A 58 -0.86 3.24 -11.96
N ALA A 59 0.30 2.62 -11.75
CA ALA A 59 0.45 1.44 -10.91
C ALA A 59 0.43 1.75 -9.41
N GLN A 60 0.82 2.95 -9.01
CA GLN A 60 1.03 3.31 -7.61
C GLN A 60 -0.18 3.05 -6.71
N PRO A 61 -1.41 3.45 -7.06
CA PRO A 61 -2.58 3.14 -6.23
C PRO A 61 -2.82 1.63 -6.07
N TYR A 62 -2.55 0.86 -7.11
CA TYR A 62 -2.72 -0.59 -7.07
C TYR A 62 -1.67 -1.25 -6.17
N GLN A 63 -0.42 -0.79 -6.23
CA GLN A 63 0.65 -1.28 -5.37
C GLN A 63 0.33 -1.00 -3.90
N GLN A 64 -0.09 0.21 -3.56
CA GLN A 64 -0.47 0.59 -2.21
C GLN A 64 -1.66 -0.24 -1.71
N LYS A 65 -2.68 -0.41 -2.53
CA LYS A 65 -3.86 -1.21 -2.19
C LYS A 65 -3.50 -2.67 -2.00
N GLY A 66 -2.66 -3.23 -2.87
CA GLY A 66 -2.20 -4.61 -2.76
C GLY A 66 -1.41 -4.86 -1.47
N LEU A 67 -0.48 -3.97 -1.14
CA LEU A 67 0.28 -4.04 0.11
C LEU A 67 -0.60 -3.90 1.34
N LEU A 68 -1.59 -3.01 1.31
CA LEU A 68 -2.55 -2.83 2.39
C LEU A 68 -3.38 -4.10 2.59
N GLN A 69 -3.89 -4.70 1.52
CA GLN A 69 -4.65 -5.95 1.61
C GLN A 69 -3.81 -7.08 2.20
N ASP A 70 -2.55 -7.21 1.77
CA ASP A 70 -1.63 -8.23 2.30
C ASP A 70 -1.35 -8.00 3.79
N ALA A 71 -1.15 -6.75 4.21
CA ALA A 71 -0.93 -6.40 5.61
C ALA A 71 -2.16 -6.69 6.48
N MET A 72 -3.34 -6.38 6.00
CA MET A 72 -4.61 -6.67 6.70
C MET A 72 -4.84 -8.17 6.82
N LYS A 73 -4.52 -8.93 5.79
CA LYS A 73 -4.61 -10.41 5.81
C LYS A 73 -3.65 -11.00 6.83
N SER A 74 -2.42 -10.50 6.91
CA SER A 74 -1.43 -10.93 7.91
C SER A 74 -1.92 -10.63 9.33
N ALA A 75 -2.47 -9.44 9.57
CA ALA A 75 -3.00 -9.07 10.88
C ALA A 75 -4.19 -9.96 11.26
N ALA A 76 -5.11 -10.24 10.34
CA ALA A 76 -6.25 -11.12 10.57
C ALA A 76 -5.81 -12.56 10.89
N GLY A 77 -4.80 -13.07 10.18
CA GLY A 77 -4.23 -14.40 10.46
C GLY A 77 -3.57 -14.47 11.84
N ARG A 78 -2.89 -13.41 12.25
CA ARG A 78 -2.29 -13.35 13.59
C ARG A 78 -3.36 -13.31 14.69
N LEU A 79 -4.41 -12.52 14.50
CA LEU A 79 -5.52 -12.47 15.44
C LEU A 79 -6.17 -13.86 15.61
N SER A 80 -6.38 -14.58 14.51
CA SER A 80 -6.90 -15.95 14.53
C SER A 80 -5.98 -16.88 15.32
N GLN A 81 -4.67 -16.76 15.19
CA GLN A 81 -3.70 -17.53 15.93
C GLN A 81 -3.74 -17.23 17.43
N ILE A 82 -3.88 -15.95 17.80
CA ILE A 82 -4.05 -15.54 19.21
C ILE A 82 -5.32 -16.16 19.79
N GLN A 83 -6.43 -16.16 19.08
CA GLN A 83 -7.68 -16.76 19.50
C GLN A 83 -7.53 -18.27 19.71
N SER A 84 -6.79 -18.95 18.83
CA SER A 84 -6.48 -20.38 18.97
C SER A 84 -5.66 -20.66 20.23
N LEU A 85 -4.64 -19.83 20.52
CA LEU A 85 -3.83 -19.96 21.73
C LEU A 85 -4.66 -19.73 23.00
N MET A 86 -5.57 -18.77 22.98
CA MET A 86 -6.50 -18.54 24.10
C MET A 86 -7.40 -19.74 24.34
N GLY A 87 -7.87 -20.40 23.27
CA GLY A 87 -8.62 -21.64 23.36
C GLY A 87 -7.82 -22.79 24.00
N GLN A 88 -6.52 -22.85 23.69
CA GLN A 88 -5.63 -23.86 24.29
C GLN A 88 -5.46 -23.65 25.81
N ILE A 89 -5.40 -22.40 26.27
CA ILE A 89 -5.36 -22.09 27.71
C ILE A 89 -6.60 -22.66 28.42
N ASN A 90 -7.77 -22.45 27.84
CA ASN A 90 -9.02 -22.92 28.41
C ASN A 90 -9.12 -24.44 28.43
N ALA A 91 -8.39 -25.14 27.58
CA ALA A 91 -8.43 -26.58 27.43
C ALA A 91 -7.37 -27.31 28.27
N THR A 92 -6.39 -26.61 28.85
CA THR A 92 -5.30 -27.22 29.60
C THR A 92 -5.45 -26.99 31.09
N THR A 93 -5.04 -28.01 31.89
CA THR A 93 -4.97 -27.94 33.36
C THR A 93 -3.53 -27.84 33.87
N ASP A 94 -2.53 -27.94 32.98
CA ASP A 94 -1.11 -27.84 33.33
C ASP A 94 -0.70 -26.36 33.41
N GLN A 95 -0.36 -25.92 34.63
CA GLN A 95 0.01 -24.54 34.89
C GLN A 95 1.26 -24.09 34.14
N LYS A 96 2.24 -24.99 33.98
CA LYS A 96 3.44 -24.66 33.19
C LYS A 96 3.10 -24.42 31.71
N ALA A 97 2.25 -25.29 31.15
CA ALA A 97 1.77 -25.12 29.78
C ALA A 97 0.98 -23.82 29.62
N VAL A 98 0.15 -23.45 30.60
CA VAL A 98 -0.58 -22.17 30.60
C VAL A 98 0.40 -20.99 30.56
N GLN A 99 1.44 -21.00 31.35
CA GLN A 99 2.46 -19.94 31.38
C GLN A 99 3.19 -19.82 30.03
N GLU A 100 3.54 -20.93 29.42
CA GLU A 100 4.18 -20.96 28.11
C GLU A 100 3.24 -20.38 27.00
N ILE A 101 1.96 -20.76 27.03
CA ILE A 101 0.97 -20.25 26.09
C ILE A 101 0.75 -18.74 26.31
N GLN A 102 0.67 -18.29 27.56
CA GLN A 102 0.53 -16.86 27.88
C GLN A 102 1.72 -16.05 27.36
N ALA A 103 2.95 -16.58 27.47
CA ALA A 103 4.13 -15.93 26.93
C ALA A 103 4.06 -15.83 25.39
N ARG A 104 3.57 -16.87 24.72
CA ARG A 104 3.35 -16.86 23.27
C ARG A 104 2.28 -15.86 22.87
N ILE A 105 1.18 -15.80 23.61
CA ILE A 105 0.13 -14.79 23.37
C ILE A 105 0.69 -13.38 23.51
N GLY A 106 1.53 -13.12 24.52
CA GLY A 106 2.18 -11.83 24.70
C GLY A 106 3.04 -11.45 23.51
N ALA A 107 3.84 -12.38 22.99
CA ALA A 107 4.66 -12.18 21.80
C ALA A 107 3.79 -11.93 20.55
N GLU A 108 2.74 -12.73 20.36
CA GLU A 108 1.82 -12.57 19.24
C GLU A 108 1.06 -11.24 19.30
N ASN A 109 0.66 -10.78 20.48
CA ASN A 109 0.03 -9.47 20.66
C ASN A 109 0.97 -8.33 20.30
N ALA A 110 2.25 -8.43 20.64
CA ALA A 110 3.25 -7.44 20.25
C ALA A 110 3.42 -7.39 18.73
N LEU A 111 3.45 -8.54 18.07
CA LEU A 111 3.51 -8.63 16.62
C LEU A 111 2.24 -8.08 15.95
N LEU A 112 1.08 -8.37 16.53
CA LEU A 112 -0.19 -7.82 16.03
C LEU A 112 -0.21 -6.29 16.12
N ALA A 113 0.24 -5.73 17.24
CA ALA A 113 0.33 -4.27 17.40
C ALA A 113 1.25 -3.65 16.34
N HIS A 114 2.37 -4.31 16.04
CA HIS A 114 3.29 -3.88 14.99
C HIS A 114 2.63 -3.95 13.60
N GLU A 115 1.94 -5.04 13.29
CA GLU A 115 1.23 -5.21 12.02
C GLU A 115 0.10 -4.19 11.85
N MET A 116 -0.63 -3.88 12.93
CA MET A 116 -1.67 -2.83 12.89
C MET A 116 -1.07 -1.45 12.66
N SER A 117 0.11 -1.17 13.21
CA SER A 117 0.84 0.07 12.91
C SER A 117 1.23 0.14 11.44
N GLN A 118 1.63 -0.96 10.84
CA GLN A 118 1.94 -1.04 9.40
C GLN A 118 0.70 -0.78 8.55
N VAL A 119 -0.45 -1.37 8.92
CA VAL A 119 -1.72 -1.13 8.23
C VAL A 119 -2.07 0.36 8.25
N GLN A 120 -1.98 1.00 9.42
CA GLN A 120 -2.25 2.43 9.56
C GLN A 120 -1.29 3.28 8.73
N MET A 121 -0.03 2.91 8.68
CA MET A 121 0.98 3.61 7.88
C MET A 121 0.67 3.51 6.38
N LEU A 122 0.33 2.32 5.89
CA LEU A 122 -0.03 2.11 4.49
C LEU A 122 -1.31 2.86 4.12
N GLN A 123 -2.30 2.91 5.01
CA GLN A 123 -3.50 3.72 4.82
C GLN A 123 -3.17 5.20 4.72
N GLY A 124 -2.31 5.71 5.62
CA GLY A 124 -1.86 7.11 5.60
C GLY A 124 -1.10 7.47 4.32
N MET A 125 -0.27 6.56 3.82
CA MET A 125 0.44 6.74 2.54
C MET A 125 -0.52 6.80 1.36
N ALA A 126 -1.52 5.92 1.32
CA ALA A 126 -2.53 5.90 0.27
C ALA A 126 -3.33 7.22 0.24
N ASP A 127 -3.74 7.72 1.41
CA ASP A 127 -4.45 8.99 1.52
C ASP A 127 -3.57 10.17 1.07
N SER A 128 -2.30 10.14 1.42
CA SER A 128 -1.30 11.16 1.03
C SER A 128 -1.11 11.20 -0.48
N GLU A 129 -0.95 10.05 -1.10
CA GLU A 129 -0.80 9.92 -2.56
C GLU A 129 -2.05 10.39 -3.31
N GLU A 130 -3.22 10.07 -2.79
CA GLU A 130 -4.49 10.54 -3.37
C GLU A 130 -4.58 12.06 -3.35
N ARG A 131 -4.19 12.69 -2.25
CA ARG A 131 -4.14 14.16 -2.14
C ARG A 131 -3.16 14.78 -3.11
N ILE A 132 -1.99 14.18 -3.28
CA ILE A 132 -0.98 14.63 -4.25
C ILE A 132 -1.52 14.50 -5.67
N ALA A 133 -2.16 13.39 -6.01
CA ALA A 133 -2.75 13.16 -7.32
C ALA A 133 -3.83 14.20 -7.63
N ARG A 134 -4.68 14.52 -6.67
CA ARG A 134 -5.71 15.59 -6.83
C ARG A 134 -5.09 16.95 -7.00
N SER A 135 -4.00 17.26 -6.29
CA SER A 135 -3.28 18.52 -6.42
C SER A 135 -2.67 18.67 -7.81
N ARG A 136 -2.03 17.61 -8.32
CA ARG A 136 -1.47 17.57 -9.68
C ARG A 136 -2.55 17.77 -10.76
N GLU A 137 -3.71 17.14 -10.56
CA GLU A 137 -4.83 17.31 -11.49
C GLU A 137 -5.33 18.74 -11.49
N ARG A 138 -5.43 19.39 -10.34
CA ARG A 138 -5.76 20.82 -10.26
C ARG A 138 -4.73 21.68 -10.98
N GLU A 139 -3.45 21.39 -10.80
CA GLU A 139 -2.38 22.11 -11.51
C GLU A 139 -2.54 22.00 -13.03
N ARG A 140 -2.83 20.81 -13.53
CA ARG A 140 -3.10 20.58 -14.96
C ARG A 140 -4.31 21.37 -15.44
N GLN A 141 -5.38 21.39 -14.65
CA GLN A 141 -6.57 22.16 -14.97
C GLN A 141 -6.27 23.66 -15.04
N TYR A 142 -5.53 24.21 -14.07
CA TYR A 142 -5.09 25.60 -14.10
C TYR A 142 -4.21 25.89 -15.31
N GLN A 143 -3.31 25.00 -15.66
CA GLN A 143 -2.45 25.11 -16.83
C GLN A 143 -3.27 25.17 -18.12
N MET A 144 -4.27 24.30 -18.24
CA MET A 144 -5.20 24.29 -19.39
C MET A 144 -6.03 25.57 -19.47
N LEU A 145 -6.53 26.05 -18.33
CA LEU A 145 -7.28 27.30 -18.25
C LEU A 145 -6.41 28.50 -18.66
N ALA A 146 -5.15 28.54 -18.26
CA ALA A 146 -4.21 29.59 -18.67
C ALA A 146 -3.98 29.60 -20.19
N ARG A 147 -3.87 28.42 -20.81
CA ARG A 147 -3.76 28.25 -22.25
C ARG A 147 -5.04 28.71 -22.95
N THR A 148 -6.20 28.33 -22.44
CA THR A 148 -7.52 28.70 -22.98
C THR A 148 -7.75 30.17 -22.82
N GLY A 149 -7.34 30.81 -21.71
CA GLY A 149 -7.40 32.26 -21.51
C GLY A 149 -6.62 33.01 -22.57
N LYS A 150 -5.43 32.52 -22.92
CA LYS A 150 -4.63 33.10 -24.02
C LYS A 150 -5.33 32.99 -25.37
N VAL A 151 -6.01 31.88 -25.62
CA VAL A 151 -6.79 31.69 -26.85
C VAL A 151 -8.01 32.61 -26.87
N ALA A 152 -8.69 32.75 -25.71
CA ALA A 152 -9.85 33.63 -25.57
C ALA A 152 -9.53 35.10 -25.84
N ASP A 153 -8.32 35.56 -25.54
CA ASP A 153 -7.84 36.92 -25.84
C ASP A 153 -7.76 37.22 -27.34
N TYR A 154 -7.71 36.18 -28.18
CA TYR A 154 -7.67 36.31 -29.65
C TYR A 154 -9.03 36.09 -30.32
N LEU A 155 -10.06 35.75 -29.53
CA LEU A 155 -11.41 35.59 -30.08
C LEU A 155 -12.15 36.95 -30.07
N PRO A 156 -12.83 37.29 -31.16
CA PRO A 156 -13.60 38.54 -31.23
C PRO A 156 -14.78 38.60 -30.26
#